data_43893b55d74edcb148371e102780f107
#
_entry.id   43893b55d74edcb148371e102780f107
#
_cell.length_a   1.000
_cell.length_b   1.000
_cell.length_c   1.000
_cell.angle_alpha   90.00
_cell.angle_beta   90.00
_cell.angle_gamma   90.00
#
_symmetry.space_group_name_H-M   'P 1'
#
loop_
_entity.id
_entity.type
_entity.pdbx_description
1 polymer ?
#
loop_
_entity_poly.entity_id
_entity_poly.type
_entity_poly.pdbx_seq_one_letter_code
_entity_poly.pdbx_strand_id
1 'polypeptide(L)'
;MTTLLIAEHEAGHLKDATNKALTAASQLGGDVHVLVAGGASAKAAADAATRLAGVKKVLLAEGDAYGHDLAEPLAALIVALAPSYDAFVAPATSRFKNVMPRVAALLDRKSVV
;
A
#
# COMPACT_ATOMS: atom_id res chain seq x y z
N MET A 1 3.05 10.49 13.88
CA MET A 1 3.46 9.31 13.09
C MET A 1 2.53 9.16 11.90
N THR A 2 3.08 8.85 10.74
CA THR A 2 2.31 8.63 9.53
C THR A 2 2.60 7.25 8.98
N THR A 3 1.56 6.47 8.73
CA THR A 3 1.67 5.10 8.23
C THR A 3 1.21 5.04 6.78
N LEU A 4 1.96 4.35 5.93
CA LEU A 4 1.56 4.06 4.56
C LEU A 4 0.99 2.65 4.49
N LEU A 5 -0.27 2.55 4.11
CA LEU A 5 -0.95 1.28 3.85
C LEU A 5 -0.92 1.02 2.34
N ILE A 6 -0.37 -0.11 1.95
CA ILE A 6 -0.34 -0.53 0.55
C ILE A 6 -1.61 -1.33 0.28
N ALA A 7 -2.51 -0.80 -0.53
CA ALA A 7 -3.78 -1.45 -0.81
C ALA A 7 -3.63 -2.60 -1.81
N GLU A 8 -4.38 -3.67 -1.58
CA GLU A 8 -4.57 -4.72 -2.57
C GLU A 8 -5.93 -4.56 -3.22
N HIS A 9 -5.95 -4.57 -4.54
CA HIS A 9 -7.16 -4.40 -5.31
C HIS A 9 -7.19 -5.30 -6.53
N GLU A 10 -8.37 -5.53 -7.07
CA GLU A 10 -8.57 -6.30 -8.28
C GLU A 10 -9.79 -5.76 -9.02
N ALA A 11 -9.65 -5.53 -10.33
CA ALA A 11 -10.73 -5.01 -11.18
C ALA A 11 -11.40 -3.75 -10.63
N GLY A 12 -10.62 -2.86 -10.02
CA GLY A 12 -11.13 -1.61 -9.46
C GLY A 12 -11.74 -1.73 -8.07
N HIS A 13 -11.74 -2.92 -7.48
CA HIS A 13 -12.29 -3.16 -6.15
C HIS A 13 -11.19 -3.43 -5.14
N LEU A 14 -11.29 -2.81 -3.97
CA LEU A 14 -10.38 -3.12 -2.86
C LEU A 14 -10.71 -4.50 -2.30
N LYS A 15 -9.67 -5.30 -2.07
CA LYS A 15 -9.85 -6.61 -1.47
C LYS A 15 -10.08 -6.48 0.03
N ASP A 16 -10.80 -7.43 0.61
CA ASP A 16 -11.12 -7.44 2.05
C ASP A 16 -9.86 -7.45 2.93
N ALA A 17 -8.77 -8.06 2.45
CA ALA A 17 -7.50 -8.04 3.16
C ALA A 17 -6.97 -6.61 3.38
N THR A 18 -7.29 -5.67 2.47
CA THR A 18 -6.94 -4.26 2.64
C THR A 18 -7.68 -3.64 3.83
N ASN A 19 -8.96 -3.99 4.01
CA ASN A 19 -9.74 -3.49 5.15
C ASN A 19 -9.18 -3.97 6.48
N LYS A 20 -8.73 -5.23 6.53
CA LYS A 20 -8.10 -5.79 7.73
C LYS A 20 -6.76 -5.11 8.01
N ALA A 21 -5.98 -4.86 6.97
CA ALA A 21 -4.71 -4.15 7.12
C ALA A 21 -4.93 -2.70 7.56
N LEU A 22 -6.00 -2.05 7.10
CA LEU A 22 -6.35 -0.71 7.54
C LEU A 22 -6.66 -0.67 9.04
N THR A 23 -7.36 -1.66 9.55
CA THR A 23 -7.63 -1.77 10.98
C THR A 23 -6.32 -1.85 11.76
N ALA A 24 -5.38 -2.67 11.32
CA ALA A 24 -4.07 -2.79 11.96
C ALA A 24 -3.30 -1.47 11.88
N ALA A 25 -3.31 -0.80 10.73
CA ALA A 25 -2.63 0.48 10.56
C ALA A 25 -3.19 1.56 11.48
N SER A 26 -4.51 1.58 11.66
CA SER A 26 -5.18 2.54 12.52
C SER A 26 -4.78 2.37 13.99
N GLN A 27 -4.44 1.16 14.40
CA GLN A 27 -4.03 0.87 15.77
C GLN A 27 -2.63 1.38 16.10
N LEU A 28 -1.83 1.71 15.10
CA LEU A 28 -0.50 2.27 15.32
C LEU A 28 -0.54 3.73 15.80
N GLY A 29 -1.71 4.37 15.68
CA GLY A 29 -1.87 5.78 16.00
C GLY A 29 -1.33 6.67 14.87
N GLY A 30 -1.79 7.91 14.81
CA GLY A 30 -1.37 8.84 13.78
C GLY A 30 -2.16 8.69 12.48
N ASP A 31 -1.71 9.38 11.45
CA ASP A 31 -2.41 9.42 10.15
C ASP A 31 -2.11 8.17 9.33
N VAL A 32 -3.12 7.71 8.58
CA VAL A 32 -2.98 6.61 7.65
C VAL A 32 -3.18 7.14 6.23
N HIS A 33 -2.16 6.95 5.39
CA HIS A 33 -2.24 7.20 3.96
C HIS A 33 -2.31 5.86 3.24
N VAL A 34 -3.08 5.80 2.15
CA VAL A 34 -3.23 4.57 1.37
C VAL A 34 -2.57 4.74 0.02
N LEU A 35 -1.72 3.80 -0.35
CA LEU A 35 -1.12 3.74 -1.69
C LEU A 35 -1.89 2.73 -2.52
N VAL A 36 -2.42 3.19 -3.66
CA VAL A 36 -3.04 2.33 -4.65
C VAL A 36 -2.18 2.38 -5.91
N ALA A 37 -1.58 1.26 -6.27
CA ALA A 37 -0.74 1.15 -7.46
C ALA A 37 -1.31 0.09 -8.39
N GLY A 38 -1.35 0.37 -9.68
CA GLY A 38 -1.88 -0.57 -10.65
C GLY A 38 -2.03 0.01 -12.03
N GLY A 39 -2.70 -0.73 -12.91
CA GLY A 39 -3.02 -0.30 -14.26
C GLY A 39 -4.26 0.61 -14.30
N ALA A 40 -5.01 0.54 -15.41
CA ALA A 40 -6.13 1.45 -15.64
C ALA A 40 -7.23 1.37 -14.56
N SER A 41 -7.42 0.21 -13.92
CA SER A 41 -8.44 0.05 -12.88
C SER A 41 -8.03 0.62 -11.52
N ALA A 42 -6.79 1.02 -11.33
CA ALA A 42 -6.30 1.53 -10.05
C ALA A 42 -7.05 2.79 -9.60
N LYS A 43 -7.46 3.63 -10.54
CA LYS A 43 -8.21 4.85 -10.21
C LYS A 43 -9.52 4.54 -9.48
N ALA A 44 -10.26 3.54 -9.92
CA ALA A 44 -11.51 3.15 -9.26
C ALA A 44 -11.24 2.64 -7.85
N ALA A 45 -10.16 1.88 -7.66
CA ALA A 45 -9.76 1.40 -6.34
C ALA A 45 -9.33 2.58 -5.44
N ALA A 46 -8.64 3.58 -5.98
CA ALA A 46 -8.26 4.76 -5.25
C ALA A 46 -9.49 5.55 -4.79
N ASP A 47 -10.48 5.70 -5.67
CA ASP A 47 -11.74 6.35 -5.30
C ASP A 47 -12.45 5.60 -4.17
N ALA A 48 -12.45 4.28 -4.21
CA ALA A 48 -13.01 3.45 -3.14
C ALA A 48 -12.24 3.65 -1.83
N ALA A 49 -10.92 3.75 -1.90
CA ALA A 49 -10.08 3.95 -0.72
C ALA A 49 -10.37 5.28 -0.02
N THR A 50 -10.74 6.33 -0.75
CA THR A 50 -11.08 7.62 -0.14
C THR A 50 -12.29 7.55 0.77
N ARG A 51 -13.11 6.53 0.61
CA ARG A 51 -14.35 6.34 1.41
C ARG A 51 -14.12 5.52 2.67
N LEU A 52 -12.93 4.98 2.85
CA LEU A 52 -12.62 4.17 4.04
C LEU A 52 -12.43 5.08 5.25
N ALA A 53 -13.04 4.69 6.37
CA ALA A 53 -12.91 5.44 7.61
C ALA A 53 -11.47 5.38 8.12
N GLY A 54 -10.94 6.50 8.56
CA GLY A 54 -9.58 6.59 9.11
C GLY A 54 -8.49 6.85 8.07
N VAL A 55 -8.84 6.87 6.79
CA VAL A 55 -7.89 7.20 5.72
C VAL A 55 -7.78 8.72 5.59
N LYS A 56 -6.57 9.25 5.74
CA LYS A 56 -6.30 10.68 5.66
C LYS A 56 -6.02 11.13 4.24
N LYS A 57 -5.34 10.28 3.46
CA LYS A 57 -4.91 10.62 2.11
C LYS A 57 -4.76 9.35 1.29
N VAL A 58 -5.07 9.42 0.00
CA VAL A 58 -4.87 8.33 -0.95
C VAL A 58 -3.87 8.77 -2.01
N LEU A 59 -2.86 7.94 -2.24
CA LEU A 59 -1.87 8.14 -3.29
C LEU A 59 -2.15 7.15 -4.41
N LEU A 60 -2.33 7.65 -5.61
CA LEU A 60 -2.56 6.82 -6.79
C LEU A 60 -1.30 6.77 -7.65
N ALA A 61 -0.80 5.57 -7.90
CA ALA A 61 0.27 5.33 -8.86
C ALA A 61 -0.28 4.47 -9.99
N GLU A 62 -0.63 5.10 -11.10
CA GLU A 62 -1.18 4.42 -12.27
C GLU A 62 -0.12 4.29 -13.34
N GLY A 63 0.04 3.07 -13.89
CA GLY A 63 1.01 2.82 -14.94
C GLY A 63 1.09 1.34 -15.27
N ASP A 64 1.55 1.02 -16.48
CA ASP A 64 1.66 -0.36 -16.95
C ASP A 64 2.59 -1.19 -16.08
N ALA A 65 3.64 -0.59 -15.52
CA ALA A 65 4.59 -1.29 -14.66
C ALA A 65 3.91 -1.87 -13.41
N TYR A 66 2.83 -1.25 -12.95
CA TYR A 66 2.12 -1.70 -11.75
C TYR A 66 0.95 -2.62 -12.07
N GLY A 67 0.58 -2.73 -13.34
CA GLY A 67 -0.56 -3.53 -13.78
C GLY A 67 -0.31 -5.03 -13.87
N HIS A 68 0.95 -5.45 -13.77
CA HIS A 68 1.36 -6.84 -13.97
C HIS A 68 1.81 -7.56 -12.69
N ASP A 69 1.47 -7.03 -11.54
CA ASP A 69 1.83 -7.61 -10.22
C ASP A 69 3.33 -7.85 -10.03
N LEU A 70 4.16 -7.02 -10.65
CA LEU A 70 5.60 -7.13 -10.53
C LEU A 70 6.06 -6.53 -9.20
N ALA A 71 6.85 -7.29 -8.46
CA ALA A 71 7.32 -6.89 -7.14
C ALA A 71 8.31 -5.71 -7.19
N GLU A 72 9.19 -5.70 -8.18
CA GLU A 72 10.25 -4.69 -8.23
C GLU A 72 9.76 -3.27 -8.46
N PRO A 73 8.87 -2.98 -9.45
CA PRO A 73 8.35 -1.64 -9.61
C PRO A 73 7.61 -1.13 -8.37
N LEU A 74 6.82 -1.99 -7.73
CA LEU A 74 6.08 -1.61 -6.54
C LEU A 74 7.01 -1.36 -5.35
N ALA A 75 8.00 -2.22 -5.15
CA ALA A 75 8.99 -2.03 -4.10
C ALA A 75 9.78 -0.74 -4.29
N ALA A 76 10.19 -0.42 -5.52
CA ALA A 76 10.89 0.82 -5.83
C ALA A 76 10.03 2.05 -5.52
N LEU A 77 8.74 2.00 -5.83
CA LEU A 77 7.81 3.09 -5.52
C LEU A 77 7.69 3.30 -4.01
N ILE A 78 7.54 2.22 -3.25
CA ILE A 78 7.43 2.30 -1.80
C ILE A 78 8.71 2.88 -1.19
N VAL A 79 9.86 2.45 -1.67
CA VAL A 79 11.15 2.98 -1.22
C VAL A 79 11.26 4.47 -1.50
N ALA A 80 10.79 4.92 -2.67
CA ALA A 80 10.80 6.34 -3.02
C ALA A 80 9.92 7.17 -2.08
N LEU A 81 8.83 6.59 -1.58
CA LEU A 81 7.92 7.26 -0.65
C LEU A 81 8.38 7.17 0.82
N ALA A 82 9.32 6.27 1.11
CA ALA A 82 9.70 5.94 2.48
C ALA A 82 10.08 7.14 3.36
N PRO A 83 10.80 8.17 2.87
CA PRO A 83 11.16 9.31 3.72
C PRO A 83 9.98 10.05 4.34
N SER A 84 8.80 9.92 3.75
CA SER A 84 7.59 10.59 4.22
C SER A 84 6.79 9.78 5.25
N TYR A 85 7.21 8.54 5.52
CA TYR A 85 6.42 7.61 6.36
C TYR A 85 7.26 6.97 7.45
N ASP A 86 6.63 6.75 8.59
CA ASP A 86 7.27 6.11 9.76
C ASP A 86 7.06 4.61 9.78
N ALA A 87 5.99 4.13 9.16
CA ALA A 87 5.66 2.70 9.13
C ALA A 87 4.98 2.34 7.82
N PHE A 88 5.06 1.07 7.45
CA PHE A 88 4.41 0.52 6.27
C PHE A 88 3.59 -0.69 6.69
N VAL A 89 2.36 -0.75 6.19
CA VAL A 89 1.46 -1.89 6.43
C VAL A 89 0.93 -2.38 5.10
N ALA A 90 0.92 -3.70 4.92
CA ALA A 90 0.36 -4.31 3.72
C ALA A 90 -0.46 -5.54 4.10
N PRO A 91 -1.47 -5.90 3.27
CA PRO A 91 -2.22 -7.14 3.49
C PRO A 91 -1.28 -8.34 3.46
N ALA A 92 -1.53 -9.33 4.33
CA ALA A 92 -0.72 -10.53 4.41
C ALA A 92 -1.13 -11.54 3.33
N THR A 93 -1.01 -11.14 2.08
CA THR A 93 -1.34 -11.97 0.91
C THR A 93 -0.07 -12.38 0.19
N SER A 94 -0.17 -13.39 -0.67
CA SER A 94 1.00 -13.91 -1.39
C SER A 94 1.68 -12.84 -2.24
N ARG A 95 0.92 -11.88 -2.78
CA ARG A 95 1.49 -10.77 -3.55
C ARG A 95 2.47 -9.95 -2.69
N PHE A 96 2.04 -9.52 -1.50
CA PHE A 96 2.85 -8.66 -0.64
C PHE A 96 3.91 -9.43 0.14
N LYS A 97 3.80 -10.74 0.24
CA LYS A 97 4.86 -11.57 0.81
C LYS A 97 6.14 -11.53 -0.02
N ASN A 98 6.03 -11.20 -1.31
CA ASN A 98 7.20 -10.97 -2.16
C ASN A 98 7.66 -9.51 -2.14
N VAL A 99 6.72 -8.57 -2.12
CA VAL A 99 7.02 -7.15 -2.20
C VAL A 99 7.66 -6.62 -0.92
N MET A 100 7.07 -6.92 0.23
CA MET A 100 7.47 -6.29 1.49
C MET A 100 8.86 -6.70 1.97
N PRO A 101 9.31 -7.97 1.83
CA PRO A 101 10.72 -8.28 2.15
C PRO A 101 11.71 -7.52 1.29
N ARG A 102 11.39 -7.26 0.01
CA ARG A 102 12.26 -6.45 -0.87
C ARG A 102 12.32 -5.02 -0.38
N VAL A 103 11.18 -4.44 0.03
CA VAL A 103 11.13 -3.10 0.59
C VAL A 103 11.99 -3.03 1.85
N ALA A 104 11.82 -3.98 2.76
CA ALA A 104 12.57 -4.02 4.01
C ALA A 104 14.08 -4.10 3.76
N ALA A 105 14.50 -4.95 2.82
CA ALA A 105 15.91 -5.09 2.46
C ALA A 105 16.48 -3.80 1.88
N LEU A 106 15.74 -3.13 1.00
CA LEU A 106 16.19 -1.89 0.36
C LEU A 106 16.26 -0.72 1.34
N LEU A 107 15.41 -0.72 2.36
CA LEU A 107 15.38 0.33 3.38
C LEU A 107 16.22 0.00 4.61
N ASP A 108 16.73 -1.23 4.70
CA ASP A 108 17.42 -1.72 5.89
C ASP A 108 16.57 -1.52 7.15
N ARG A 109 15.28 -1.81 7.04
CA ARG A 109 14.30 -1.70 8.14
C ARG A 109 13.76 -3.04 8.55
N LYS A 110 13.55 -3.22 9.86
CA LYS A 110 13.01 -4.45 10.44
C LYS A 110 11.51 -4.39 10.70
N SER A 111 10.90 -3.22 10.67
CA SER A 111 9.50 -3.01 11.07
C SER A 111 8.57 -2.80 9.89
N VAL A 112 8.59 -3.73 8.95
CA VAL A 112 7.61 -3.79 7.85
C VAL A 112 6.58 -4.87 8.20
N VAL A 113 5.35 -4.48 8.27
CA VAL A 113 4.25 -5.37 8.71
C VAL A 113 3.34 -5.75 7.57
#